data_7e723c64b5d1dc59791df1577205f8b7
#
_entry.id   7e723c64b5d1dc59791df1577205f8b7
#
_cell.length_a   1.000
_cell.length_b   1.000
_cell.length_c   1.000
_cell.angle_alpha   90.00
_cell.angle_beta   90.00
_cell.angle_gamma   90.00
#
_symmetry.space_group_name_H-M   'P 1'
#
loop_
_entity.id
_entity.type
_entity.pdbx_description
1 polymer ?
#
loop_
_entity_poly.entity_id
_entity_poly.type
_entity_poly.pdbx_seq_one_letter_code
_entity_poly.pdbx_strand_id
1 'polypeptide(L)'
;LSPHDPFLRHEIRLLQDEGRLNSTINNWPLNLGGLRSEKNQHSWNHDLLGNTIQKENRSGLAPVQSSIGISDDRVSSRSFGNRPRGGFTTGFETSWMNDRFAAKLSLLALYGVENDWKGGKDEAVELDGSYIAARLGNWSASLGKVDRWWGPGWDGSLILSTNARPIPAISFDRRISE
;
A
#
# COMPACT_ATOMS: atom_id res chain seq x y z
N LEU A 1 -4.19 -3.90 1.12
CA LEU A 1 -3.92 -2.49 1.49
C LEU A 1 -2.43 -2.23 1.50
N SER A 2 -1.97 -1.23 0.76
CA SER A 2 -0.55 -0.82 0.76
C SER A 2 -0.23 -0.01 2.03
N PRO A 3 1.06 0.01 2.50
CA PRO A 3 1.49 0.99 3.48
C PRO A 3 1.30 2.39 2.90
N HIS A 4 1.48 3.44 3.67
CA HIS A 4 1.45 4.87 3.31
C HIS A 4 0.25 5.66 3.82
N ASP A 5 -0.82 5.03 4.29
CA ASP A 5 -1.92 5.73 4.91
C ASP A 5 -1.85 5.57 6.45
N PRO A 6 -1.31 6.57 7.17
CA PRO A 6 -1.18 6.51 8.62
C PRO A 6 -2.55 6.54 9.34
N PHE A 7 -3.55 7.20 8.76
CA PHE A 7 -4.89 7.25 9.35
C PHE A 7 -5.56 5.90 9.27
N LEU A 8 -5.50 5.25 8.11
CA LEU A 8 -6.01 3.90 7.92
C LEU A 8 -5.32 2.89 8.84
N ARG A 9 -3.99 3.00 8.97
CA ARG A 9 -3.23 2.16 9.90
C ARG A 9 -3.67 2.36 11.35
N HIS A 10 -3.88 3.61 11.75
CA HIS A 10 -4.35 3.93 13.10
C HIS A 10 -5.73 3.34 13.37
N GLU A 11 -6.65 3.49 12.43
CA GLU A 11 -8.01 2.93 12.53
C GLU A 11 -8.00 1.40 12.65
N ILE A 12 -7.21 0.73 11.80
CA ILE A 12 -7.05 -0.73 11.85
C ILE A 12 -6.49 -1.17 13.22
N ARG A 13 -5.54 -0.41 13.76
CA ARG A 13 -4.96 -0.70 15.07
C ARG A 13 -5.96 -0.52 16.21
N LEU A 14 -6.77 0.52 16.18
CA LEU A 14 -7.85 0.71 17.17
C LEU A 14 -8.83 -0.46 17.16
N LEU A 15 -9.23 -0.93 15.98
CA LEU A 15 -10.11 -2.07 15.83
C LEU A 15 -9.50 -3.38 16.36
N GLN A 16 -8.18 -3.54 16.22
CA GLN A 16 -7.46 -4.65 16.80
C GLN A 16 -7.41 -4.56 18.33
N ASP A 17 -7.10 -3.38 18.87
CA ASP A 17 -7.03 -3.14 20.32
C ASP A 17 -8.42 -3.31 20.99
N GLU A 18 -9.51 -3.03 20.27
CA GLU A 18 -10.89 -3.28 20.69
C GLU A 18 -11.31 -4.76 20.54
N GLY A 19 -10.44 -5.63 20.04
CA GLY A 19 -10.76 -7.04 19.78
C GLY A 19 -11.75 -7.27 18.63
N ARG A 20 -12.02 -6.26 17.82
CA ARG A 20 -12.95 -6.32 16.68
C ARG A 20 -12.30 -6.81 15.40
N LEU A 21 -10.99 -6.81 15.35
CA LEU A 21 -10.18 -7.30 14.23
C LEU A 21 -9.16 -8.29 14.76
N ASN A 22 -9.30 -9.56 14.38
CA ASN A 22 -8.34 -10.60 14.70
C ASN A 22 -7.43 -10.87 13.49
N SER A 23 -6.48 -9.98 13.26
CA SER A 23 -5.54 -10.09 12.14
C SER A 23 -4.19 -9.49 12.49
N THR A 24 -3.12 -10.04 11.92
CA THR A 24 -1.77 -9.47 12.05
C THR A 24 -1.66 -8.21 11.21
N ILE A 25 -1.40 -7.06 11.83
CA ILE A 25 -1.32 -5.75 11.17
C ILE A 25 0.10 -5.18 11.06
N ASN A 26 1.10 -5.96 11.43
CA ASN A 26 2.49 -5.49 11.45
C ASN A 26 3.24 -5.71 10.13
N ASN A 27 2.65 -6.46 9.21
CA ASN A 27 3.26 -6.81 7.93
C ASN A 27 2.42 -6.25 6.78
N TRP A 28 2.85 -5.14 6.21
CA TRP A 28 2.21 -4.53 5.05
C TRP A 28 2.90 -4.94 3.75
N PRO A 29 2.17 -5.08 2.64
CA PRO A 29 0.74 -4.81 2.43
C PRO A 29 -0.17 -5.79 3.16
N LEU A 30 -1.32 -5.31 3.65
CA LEU A 30 -2.30 -6.16 4.30
C LEU A 30 -3.22 -6.84 3.30
N ASN A 31 -3.49 -8.12 3.53
CA ASN A 31 -4.47 -8.85 2.75
C ASN A 31 -5.89 -8.53 3.25
N LEU A 32 -6.72 -7.93 2.39
CA LEU A 32 -8.10 -7.57 2.71
C LEU A 32 -8.97 -8.76 3.14
N GLY A 33 -8.66 -9.94 2.63
CA GLY A 33 -9.39 -11.14 3.01
C GLY A 33 -9.25 -11.55 4.47
N GLY A 34 -8.17 -11.12 5.14
CA GLY A 34 -7.94 -11.30 6.57
C GLY A 34 -8.58 -10.22 7.44
N LEU A 35 -9.00 -9.11 6.84
CA LEU A 35 -9.61 -7.97 7.55
C LEU A 35 -11.15 -8.09 7.66
N ARG A 36 -11.73 -9.25 7.42
CA ARG A 36 -13.15 -9.44 7.66
C ARG A 36 -13.42 -9.39 9.14
N SER A 37 -14.04 -8.31 9.59
CA SER A 37 -14.71 -8.26 10.89
C SER A 37 -15.74 -9.38 10.98
N GLU A 38 -15.79 -10.05 12.10
CA GLU A 38 -16.91 -10.90 12.44
C GLU A 38 -18.21 -10.10 12.32
N LYS A 39 -19.20 -10.72 11.74
CA LYS A 39 -20.45 -10.19 11.25
C LYS A 39 -21.42 -9.70 12.34
N ASN A 40 -20.96 -9.16 13.44
CA ASN A 40 -21.82 -8.68 14.51
C ASN A 40 -21.57 -7.20 14.84
N GLN A 41 -22.41 -6.42 14.14
CA GLN A 41 -23.17 -5.32 14.71
C GLN A 41 -22.41 -4.14 15.32
N HIS A 42 -22.84 -3.11 14.86
CA HIS A 42 -22.85 -1.70 15.21
C HIS A 42 -21.96 -0.88 14.30
N SER A 43 -22.67 -0.07 13.58
CA SER A 43 -22.28 1.21 13.02
C SER A 43 -20.76 1.45 13.10
N TRP A 44 -20.09 1.12 12.02
CA TRP A 44 -18.75 1.57 11.81
C TRP A 44 -18.78 3.08 11.74
N ASN A 45 -18.58 3.75 12.88
CA ASN A 45 -18.20 5.16 12.87
C ASN A 45 -16.78 5.35 12.28
N HIS A 46 -16.21 4.27 11.74
CA HIS A 46 -14.91 4.23 11.09
C HIS A 46 -15.12 4.16 9.58
N ASP A 47 -15.53 5.26 9.01
CA ASP A 47 -15.89 5.35 7.58
C ASP A 47 -14.69 5.12 6.66
N LEU A 48 -13.47 5.37 7.12
CA LEU A 48 -12.29 5.29 6.30
C LEU A 48 -11.94 3.85 5.89
N LEU A 49 -11.88 2.92 6.85
CA LEU A 49 -11.60 1.51 6.56
C LEU A 49 -12.71 0.88 5.73
N GLY A 50 -13.98 1.11 6.08
CA GLY A 50 -15.13 0.62 5.35
C GLY A 50 -15.14 1.09 3.89
N ASN A 51 -14.94 2.38 3.69
CA ASN A 51 -14.85 2.98 2.35
C ASN A 51 -13.66 2.45 1.55
N THR A 52 -12.51 2.28 2.21
CA THR A 52 -11.31 1.73 1.56
C THR A 52 -11.52 0.28 1.15
N ILE A 53 -12.06 -0.56 2.03
CA ILE A 53 -12.38 -1.95 1.70
C ILE A 53 -13.40 -2.03 0.57
N GLN A 54 -14.43 -1.20 0.58
CA GLN A 54 -15.43 -1.17 -0.48
C GLN A 54 -14.82 -0.73 -1.81
N LYS A 55 -13.96 0.28 -1.80
CA LYS A 55 -13.24 0.76 -2.98
C LYS A 55 -12.32 -0.31 -3.56
N GLU A 56 -11.53 -0.95 -2.71
CA GLU A 56 -10.57 -1.98 -3.12
C GLU A 56 -11.24 -3.30 -3.54
N ASN A 57 -12.45 -3.59 -3.09
CA ASN A 57 -13.20 -4.80 -3.46
C ASN A 57 -14.10 -4.64 -4.71
N ARG A 58 -14.06 -3.50 -5.37
CA ARG A 58 -14.84 -3.32 -6.61
C ARG A 58 -14.27 -4.18 -7.73
N SER A 59 -15.10 -5.06 -8.27
CA SER A 59 -14.77 -5.79 -9.50
C SER A 59 -14.81 -4.88 -10.71
N GLY A 60 -13.90 -5.10 -11.65
CA GLY A 60 -13.79 -4.33 -12.88
C GLY A 60 -12.64 -3.33 -12.87
N LEU A 61 -12.66 -2.42 -13.82
CA LEU A 61 -11.67 -1.36 -13.96
C LEU A 61 -12.00 -0.19 -13.04
N ALA A 62 -11.05 0.18 -12.19
CA ALA A 62 -11.17 1.36 -11.36
C ALA A 62 -10.92 2.65 -12.18
N PRO A 63 -11.57 3.76 -11.82
CA PRO A 63 -11.26 5.05 -12.43
C PRO A 63 -9.77 5.39 -12.30
N VAL A 64 -9.22 6.03 -13.32
CA VAL A 64 -7.87 6.56 -13.27
C VAL A 64 -7.81 7.65 -12.21
N GLN A 65 -6.87 7.52 -11.29
CA GLN A 65 -6.56 8.54 -10.29
C GLN A 65 -5.30 9.28 -10.72
N SER A 66 -5.33 10.60 -10.65
CA SER A 66 -4.15 11.43 -10.86
C SER A 66 -3.78 12.13 -9.57
N SER A 67 -2.48 12.29 -9.35
CA SER A 67 -1.93 12.99 -8.19
C SER A 67 -0.86 13.97 -8.63
N ILE A 68 -0.79 15.10 -7.94
CA ILE A 68 0.26 16.10 -8.10
C ILE A 68 0.78 16.40 -6.69
N GLY A 69 2.09 16.41 -6.53
CA GLY A 69 2.77 16.73 -5.29
C GLY A 69 3.89 17.73 -5.50
N ILE A 70 4.02 18.67 -4.59
CA ILE A 70 5.11 19.63 -4.52
C ILE A 70 5.71 19.54 -3.12
N SER A 71 7.02 19.51 -3.02
CA SER A 71 7.73 19.46 -1.74
C SER A 71 9.00 20.30 -1.80
N ASP A 72 9.15 21.20 -0.84
CA ASP A 72 10.38 21.97 -0.65
C ASP A 72 11.44 21.14 0.11
N ASP A 73 10.98 20.28 1.03
CA ASP A 73 11.86 19.41 1.82
C ASP A 73 11.95 18.01 1.18
N ARG A 74 13.09 17.70 0.64
CA ARG A 74 13.45 16.36 0.21
C ARG A 74 13.86 15.54 1.41
N VAL A 75 12.97 14.70 1.87
CA VAL A 75 13.24 13.91 3.08
C VAL A 75 14.02 12.66 2.72
N SER A 76 15.23 12.56 3.25
CA SER A 76 16.11 11.38 3.08
C SER A 76 15.57 10.13 3.80
N SER A 77 14.73 10.32 4.81
CA SER A 77 14.14 9.23 5.60
C SER A 77 12.61 9.27 5.52
N ARG A 78 11.99 8.14 5.16
CA ARG A 78 10.54 7.99 5.04
C ARG A 78 10.02 7.16 6.21
N SER A 79 9.01 7.69 6.87
CA SER A 79 8.20 6.95 7.85
C SER A 79 7.19 6.04 7.14
N PHE A 80 6.26 5.45 7.87
CA PHE A 80 5.15 4.68 7.29
C PHE A 80 4.33 5.50 6.29
N GLY A 81 4.17 6.80 6.52
CA GLY A 81 3.45 7.70 5.62
C GLY A 81 4.17 7.92 4.28
N ASN A 82 3.39 8.25 3.26
CA ASN A 82 3.95 8.58 1.96
C ASN A 82 4.54 10.00 1.98
N ARG A 83 5.84 10.09 1.74
CA ARG A 83 6.54 11.38 1.58
C ARG A 83 7.11 11.46 0.18
N PRO A 84 7.00 12.63 -0.50
CA PRO A 84 7.51 12.79 -1.85
C PRO A 84 9.04 12.62 -1.88
N ARG A 85 9.53 11.98 -2.94
CA ARG A 85 10.97 11.78 -3.20
C ARG A 85 11.56 12.87 -4.07
N GLY A 86 10.75 13.68 -4.72
CA GLY A 86 11.17 14.77 -5.60
C GLY A 86 10.52 16.09 -5.24
N GLY A 87 11.09 17.18 -5.73
CA GLY A 87 10.52 18.51 -5.54
C GLY A 87 9.15 18.67 -6.21
N PHE A 88 8.98 18.03 -7.37
CA PHE A 88 7.69 17.92 -8.06
C PHE A 88 7.40 16.48 -8.43
N THR A 89 6.19 16.04 -8.20
CA THR A 89 5.74 14.68 -8.54
C THR A 89 4.39 14.74 -9.25
N THR A 90 4.22 13.93 -10.29
CA THR A 90 2.92 13.68 -10.89
C THR A 90 2.73 12.18 -11.05
N GLY A 91 1.54 11.69 -10.72
CA GLY A 91 1.23 10.28 -10.73
C GLY A 91 -0.10 9.95 -11.38
N PHE A 92 -0.17 8.77 -11.97
CA PHE A 92 -1.39 8.18 -12.51
C PHE A 92 -1.50 6.75 -12.01
N GLU A 93 -2.65 6.40 -11.47
CA GLU A 93 -2.93 5.08 -10.98
C GLU A 93 -4.25 4.57 -11.53
N THR A 94 -4.28 3.30 -11.89
CA THR A 94 -5.51 2.56 -12.19
C THR A 94 -5.35 1.12 -11.75
N SER A 95 -6.46 0.47 -11.43
CA SER A 95 -6.47 -0.94 -11.04
C SER A 95 -7.64 -1.66 -11.68
N TRP A 96 -7.44 -2.95 -11.87
CA TRP A 96 -8.48 -3.86 -12.34
C TRP A 96 -8.49 -5.11 -11.47
N MET A 97 -9.68 -5.58 -11.13
CA MET A 97 -9.83 -6.77 -10.32
C MET A 97 -11.07 -7.58 -10.72
N ASN A 98 -10.95 -8.89 -10.59
CA ASN A 98 -12.06 -9.82 -10.60
C ASN A 98 -11.91 -10.84 -9.44
N ASP A 99 -12.71 -11.88 -9.42
CA ASP A 99 -12.71 -12.89 -8.34
C ASP A 99 -11.39 -13.62 -8.17
N ARG A 100 -10.55 -13.70 -9.20
CA ARG A 100 -9.31 -14.49 -9.21
C ARG A 100 -8.06 -13.67 -9.46
N PHE A 101 -8.18 -12.56 -10.18
CA PHE A 101 -7.03 -11.78 -10.62
C PHE A 101 -7.17 -10.32 -10.21
N ALA A 102 -6.05 -9.70 -9.93
CA ALA A 102 -5.94 -8.26 -9.71
C ALA A 102 -4.71 -7.73 -10.41
N ALA A 103 -4.80 -6.51 -10.94
CA ALA A 103 -3.68 -5.77 -11.49
C ALA A 103 -3.80 -4.31 -11.09
N LYS A 104 -2.67 -3.70 -10.77
CA LYS A 104 -2.56 -2.25 -10.56
C LYS A 104 -1.41 -1.72 -11.39
N LEU A 105 -1.66 -0.65 -12.11
CA LEU A 105 -0.65 0.14 -12.79
C LEU A 105 -0.52 1.49 -12.07
N SER A 106 0.68 1.80 -11.65
CA SER A 106 1.05 3.08 -11.05
C SER A 106 2.22 3.64 -11.83
N LEU A 107 2.05 4.83 -12.37
CA LEU A 107 3.08 5.59 -13.09
C LEU A 107 3.36 6.84 -12.29
N LEU A 108 4.59 7.04 -11.90
CA LEU A 108 5.03 8.20 -11.15
C LEU A 108 6.18 8.89 -11.89
N ALA A 109 5.98 10.13 -12.26
CA ALA A 109 7.04 10.99 -12.78
C ALA A 109 7.53 11.91 -11.66
N LEU A 110 8.83 11.93 -11.46
CA LEU A 110 9.53 12.68 -10.42
C LEU A 110 10.49 13.67 -11.06
N TYR A 111 10.49 14.90 -10.56
CA TYR A 111 11.39 15.96 -10.95
C TYR A 111 12.10 16.54 -9.72
N GLY A 112 13.37 16.88 -9.88
CA GLY A 112 14.19 17.38 -8.77
C GLY A 112 14.39 16.31 -7.72
N VAL A 113 14.67 15.08 -8.12
CA VAL A 113 15.03 13.98 -7.24
C VAL A 113 16.43 14.26 -6.69
N GLU A 114 16.64 14.12 -5.37
CA GLU A 114 17.99 14.19 -4.84
C GLU A 114 18.87 13.11 -5.47
N ASN A 115 20.04 13.53 -5.90
CA ASN A 115 21.01 12.62 -6.46
C ASN A 115 21.29 11.49 -5.48
N ASP A 116 21.00 10.29 -5.90
CA ASP A 116 21.54 9.08 -5.32
C ASP A 116 23.09 9.22 -5.28
N TRP A 117 23.75 8.59 -4.31
CA TRP A 117 25.21 8.51 -4.20
C TRP A 117 25.94 8.14 -5.50
N LYS A 118 25.20 7.66 -6.52
CA LYS A 118 25.68 7.36 -7.89
C LYS A 118 25.54 8.53 -8.87
N GLY A 119 25.09 9.72 -8.46
CA GLY A 119 24.87 10.84 -9.37
C GLY A 119 23.70 10.64 -10.33
N GLY A 120 22.55 10.17 -9.79
CA GLY A 120 21.34 9.91 -10.57
C GLY A 120 20.79 11.12 -11.29
N LYS A 121 19.85 10.88 -12.22
CA LYS A 121 19.18 11.92 -13.01
C LYS A 121 18.21 12.70 -12.12
N ASP A 122 18.06 14.00 -12.39
CA ASP A 122 17.08 14.87 -11.75
C ASP A 122 15.62 14.48 -12.04
N GLU A 123 15.41 13.61 -13.03
CA GLU A 123 14.10 13.15 -13.48
C GLU A 123 14.04 11.63 -13.49
N ALA A 124 12.93 11.08 -13.05
CA ALA A 124 12.68 9.65 -13.08
C ALA A 124 11.21 9.34 -13.37
N VAL A 125 10.99 8.28 -14.16
CA VAL A 125 9.66 7.67 -14.31
C VAL A 125 9.69 6.31 -13.61
N GLU A 126 8.76 6.11 -12.73
CA GLU A 126 8.73 4.95 -11.85
C GLU A 126 7.40 4.19 -11.95
N LEU A 127 7.50 2.86 -11.80
CA LEU A 127 6.37 1.92 -11.74
C LEU A 127 6.12 1.42 -10.31
N ASP A 128 6.57 2.17 -9.31
CA ASP A 128 6.45 1.79 -7.93
C ASP A 128 4.97 1.75 -7.52
N GLY A 129 4.54 0.68 -6.88
CA GLY A 129 3.13 0.39 -6.58
C GLY A 129 2.42 -0.48 -7.61
N SER A 130 3.04 -0.77 -8.78
CA SER A 130 2.46 -1.64 -9.79
C SER A 130 2.59 -3.11 -9.44
N TYR A 131 1.52 -3.89 -9.68
CA TYR A 131 1.53 -5.33 -9.47
C TYR A 131 0.49 -6.06 -10.31
N ILE A 132 0.69 -7.36 -10.45
CA ILE A 132 -0.31 -8.33 -10.86
C ILE A 132 -0.42 -9.39 -9.77
N ALA A 133 -1.62 -9.90 -9.53
CA ALA A 133 -1.86 -10.92 -8.51
C ALA A 133 -2.93 -11.92 -8.96
N ALA A 134 -2.80 -13.15 -8.46
CA ALA A 134 -3.75 -14.22 -8.71
C ALA A 134 -4.10 -14.93 -7.39
N ARG A 135 -5.38 -15.27 -7.23
CA ARG A 135 -5.88 -16.08 -6.12
C ARG A 135 -6.00 -17.54 -6.54
N LEU A 136 -5.36 -18.42 -5.80
CA LEU A 136 -5.27 -19.85 -6.01
C LEU A 136 -5.82 -20.57 -4.75
N GLY A 137 -7.14 -20.62 -4.61
CA GLY A 137 -7.77 -21.12 -3.40
C GLY A 137 -7.44 -20.26 -2.17
N ASN A 138 -6.75 -20.84 -1.18
CA ASN A 138 -6.32 -20.14 0.03
C ASN A 138 -4.97 -19.41 -0.14
N TRP A 139 -4.33 -19.54 -1.28
CA TRP A 139 -3.10 -18.86 -1.61
C TRP A 139 -3.36 -17.65 -2.51
N SER A 140 -2.53 -16.64 -2.38
CA SER A 140 -2.38 -15.58 -3.36
C SER A 140 -0.93 -15.49 -3.81
N ALA A 141 -0.74 -15.39 -5.11
CA ALA A 141 0.56 -15.12 -5.71
C ALA A 141 0.55 -13.72 -6.31
N SER A 142 1.61 -12.96 -6.13
CA SER A 142 1.74 -11.65 -6.75
C SER A 142 3.14 -11.41 -7.27
N LEU A 143 3.24 -10.62 -8.34
CA LEU A 143 4.48 -10.11 -8.92
C LEU A 143 4.33 -8.60 -9.05
N GLY A 144 5.26 -7.83 -8.51
CA GLY A 144 5.19 -6.38 -8.62
C GLY A 144 6.27 -5.66 -7.83
N LYS A 145 6.21 -4.34 -7.92
CA LYS A 145 7.05 -3.39 -7.15
C LYS A 145 6.19 -2.73 -6.08
N VAL A 146 5.90 -3.45 -5.01
CA VAL A 146 5.01 -3.00 -3.93
C VAL A 146 5.82 -2.66 -2.69
N ASP A 147 5.58 -1.49 -2.14
CA ASP A 147 6.18 -1.07 -0.88
C ASP A 147 5.79 -2.02 0.25
N ARG A 148 6.74 -2.31 1.12
CA ARG A 148 6.56 -3.19 2.28
C ARG A 148 6.96 -2.46 3.56
N TRP A 149 6.21 -2.74 4.61
CA TRP A 149 6.54 -2.27 5.94
C TRP A 149 6.35 -3.41 6.93
N TRP A 150 7.44 -3.86 7.53
CA TRP A 150 7.41 -4.98 8.47
C TRP A 150 7.88 -4.53 9.85
N GLY A 151 6.93 -4.32 10.72
CA GLY A 151 7.14 -3.93 12.09
C GLY A 151 6.02 -3.05 12.67
N PRO A 152 5.93 -2.96 13.98
CA PRO A 152 4.90 -2.19 14.68
C PRO A 152 5.21 -0.68 14.69
N GLY A 153 6.45 -0.28 14.43
CA GLY A 153 6.89 1.11 14.49
C GLY A 153 6.25 1.99 13.42
N TRP A 154 6.18 3.30 13.68
CA TRP A 154 5.65 4.31 12.74
C TRP A 154 6.75 4.97 11.92
N ASP A 155 7.90 5.23 12.56
CA ASP A 155 9.03 5.93 11.95
C ASP A 155 10.15 4.99 11.52
N GLY A 156 10.17 3.78 12.07
CA GLY A 156 11.13 2.73 11.73
C GLY A 156 10.47 1.36 11.65
N SER A 157 10.92 0.55 10.71
CA SER A 157 10.53 -0.85 10.59
C SER A 157 11.66 -1.76 11.05
N LEU A 158 11.33 -3.00 11.39
CA LEU A 158 12.31 -3.98 11.85
C LEU A 158 13.17 -4.52 10.71
N ILE A 159 12.57 -4.78 9.55
CA ILE A 159 13.23 -5.46 8.43
C ILE A 159 13.04 -4.70 7.12
N LEU A 160 11.78 -4.51 6.70
CA LEU A 160 11.44 -3.84 5.44
C LEU A 160 10.73 -2.53 5.73
N SER A 161 11.22 -1.46 5.09
CA SER A 161 10.67 -0.11 5.21
C SER A 161 10.40 0.49 3.83
N THR A 162 9.67 1.58 3.82
CA THR A 162 9.41 2.39 2.63
C THR A 162 10.57 3.36 2.31
N ASN A 163 11.67 3.33 3.06
CA ASN A 163 12.83 4.17 2.80
C ASN A 163 13.50 3.84 1.47
N ALA A 164 13.78 2.56 1.24
CA ALA A 164 14.26 2.11 -0.06
C ALA A 164 13.09 2.04 -1.04
N ARG A 165 13.40 2.19 -2.33
CA ARG A 165 12.40 1.93 -3.38
C ARG A 165 12.01 0.46 -3.39
N PRO A 166 10.74 0.15 -3.72
CA PRO A 166 10.32 -1.22 -3.83
C PRO A 166 11.06 -1.92 -4.97
N ILE A 167 11.61 -3.08 -4.67
CA ILE A 167 12.22 -3.95 -5.67
C ILE A 167 11.15 -4.82 -6.33
N PRO A 168 11.32 -5.21 -7.61
CA PRO A 168 10.49 -6.25 -8.21
C PRO A 168 10.58 -7.53 -7.39
N ALA A 169 9.44 -8.06 -6.97
CA ALA A 169 9.40 -9.25 -6.13
C ALA A 169 8.19 -10.12 -6.45
N ILE A 170 8.38 -11.42 -6.28
CA ILE A 170 7.29 -12.40 -6.25
C ILE A 170 6.95 -12.64 -4.79
N SER A 171 5.66 -12.62 -4.48
CA SER A 171 5.16 -12.91 -3.14
C SER A 171 4.12 -14.01 -3.18
N PHE A 172 4.16 -14.87 -2.18
CA PHE A 172 3.15 -15.91 -1.95
C PHE A 172 2.61 -15.74 -0.53
N ASP A 173 1.32 -15.50 -0.44
CA ASP A 173 0.64 -15.31 0.83
C ASP A 173 -0.43 -16.39 1.00
N ARG A 174 -0.54 -16.95 2.18
CA ARG A 174 -1.57 -17.91 2.52
C ARG A 174 -2.59 -17.25 3.45
N ARG A 175 -3.87 -17.33 3.09
CA ARG A 175 -4.94 -17.01 4.01
C ARG A 175 -5.10 -18.17 4.98
N ILE A 176 -4.88 -17.92 6.27
CA ILE A 176 -5.26 -18.80 7.34
C ILE A 176 -6.66 -18.33 7.75
N SER A 177 -7.71 -19.05 7.35
CA SER A 177 -9.05 -18.90 7.94
C SER A 177 -9.08 -19.83 9.14
N GLU A 178 -9.12 -19.29 10.30
CA GLU A 178 -9.62 -20.02 11.48
C GLU A 178 -11.11 -20.20 11.36
#